data_2b0be425a6b359ca27e356b7f96bbc69
#
_entry.id   2b0be425a6b359ca27e356b7f96bbc69
#
_cell.length_a   1.000
_cell.length_b   1.000
_cell.length_c   1.000
_cell.angle_alpha   90.00
_cell.angle_beta   90.00
_cell.angle_gamma   90.00
#
_symmetry.space_group_name_H-M   'P 1'
#
loop_
_entity.id
_entity.type
_entity.pdbx_description
1 polymer ?
#
loop_
_entity_poly.entity_id
_entity_poly.type
_entity_poly.pdbx_seq_one_letter_code
_entity_poly.pdbx_strand_id
1 'polypeptide(L)'
;MTSTGSGVSEGTSETATFTNCGRELTFEQLPTRVVGMMPSQTELLLRLGAQDSLVGQAQVSTSELPDDVAGRAADIPVLSTDTPPAREDLLAVSPDLVVSPTEYEFTAEQGYASIEQLAENGAQAYIATGGCADRRSNAQVADLFTDIATLGQILGVADEADALAEDAQNRLHAVEEAISGEEPVSVAQVWVEGNLLGAIGAGIEYDIIRTAGGENVFDPDAPEFADFFSAEINPEEIISRNPDAIVFGTTSDKQEQQVLEYLRATFPNVTAVRDDLLIGVPQSDFYPGTIGNVEAVETIAERLYPDAFQSEG
;
A
#
# COMPACT_ATOMS: atom_id res chain seq x y z
N MET A 1 34.33 -56.48 11.21
CA MET A 1 33.32 -55.67 11.92
C MET A 1 33.63 -54.23 11.61
N THR A 2 33.03 -53.76 10.60
CA THR A 2 33.16 -52.34 10.11
C THR A 2 31.92 -51.60 10.53
N SER A 3 32.10 -50.65 11.45
CA SER A 3 31.05 -49.71 11.89
C SER A 3 30.97 -48.55 10.90
N THR A 4 29.88 -48.47 10.18
CA THR A 4 29.50 -47.31 9.36
C THR A 4 28.84 -46.27 10.26
N GLY A 5 29.57 -45.18 10.55
CA GLY A 5 29.03 -44.00 11.18
C GLY A 5 28.22 -43.21 10.15
N SER A 6 26.91 -43.08 10.38
CA SER A 6 26.05 -42.13 9.68
C SER A 6 26.38 -40.73 10.18
N GLY A 7 27.03 -39.94 9.35
CA GLY A 7 27.19 -38.53 9.58
C GLY A 7 25.82 -37.85 9.37
N VAL A 8 25.26 -37.32 10.45
CA VAL A 8 24.18 -36.36 10.40
C VAL A 8 24.80 -35.04 9.88
N SER A 9 24.47 -34.66 8.69
CA SER A 9 24.79 -33.33 8.17
C SER A 9 23.99 -32.30 9.01
N GLU A 10 24.67 -31.63 9.93
CA GLU A 10 24.17 -30.42 10.54
C GLU A 10 24.09 -29.39 9.40
N GLY A 11 22.89 -29.15 8.90
CA GLY A 11 22.61 -28.02 8.02
C GLY A 11 22.95 -26.76 8.79
N THR A 12 24.00 -26.07 8.40
CA THR A 12 24.25 -24.68 8.80
C THR A 12 23.08 -23.88 8.24
N SER A 13 22.18 -23.40 9.09
CA SER A 13 21.20 -22.39 8.72
C SER A 13 22.01 -21.16 8.30
N GLU A 14 22.04 -20.86 7.01
CA GLU A 14 22.64 -19.62 6.51
C GLU A 14 21.78 -18.47 7.00
N THR A 15 22.39 -17.54 7.73
CA THR A 15 21.77 -16.29 8.15
C THR A 15 21.41 -15.49 6.90
N ALA A 16 20.15 -15.18 6.71
CA ALA A 16 19.69 -14.32 5.63
C ALA A 16 19.69 -12.86 6.08
N THR A 17 20.24 -11.98 5.25
CA THR A 17 20.34 -10.54 5.53
C THR A 17 19.73 -9.75 4.37
N PHE A 18 18.88 -8.78 4.72
CA PHE A 18 18.19 -7.90 3.78
C PHE A 18 18.38 -6.45 4.19
N THR A 19 18.32 -5.52 3.24
CA THR A 19 18.29 -4.09 3.53
C THR A 19 16.88 -3.56 3.33
N ASN A 20 16.35 -2.85 4.34
CA ASN A 20 15.03 -2.22 4.28
C ASN A 20 15.07 -0.85 4.98
N CYS A 21 14.68 0.22 4.30
CA CYS A 21 14.76 1.60 4.77
C CYS A 21 16.15 1.96 5.37
N GLY A 22 17.21 1.59 4.66
CA GLY A 22 18.60 1.84 5.11
C GLY A 22 19.07 1.02 6.32
N ARG A 23 18.25 0.09 6.83
CA ARG A 23 18.54 -0.80 7.96
C ARG A 23 18.82 -2.22 7.46
N GLU A 24 19.67 -2.93 8.19
CA GLU A 24 19.92 -4.35 7.97
C GLU A 24 18.93 -5.17 8.79
N LEU A 25 18.20 -6.08 8.13
CA LEU A 25 17.32 -7.07 8.74
C LEU A 25 18.01 -8.42 8.66
N THR A 26 18.16 -9.11 9.78
CA THR A 26 18.88 -10.36 9.86
C THR A 26 17.99 -11.47 10.42
N PHE A 27 17.89 -12.58 9.72
CA PHE A 27 17.10 -13.74 10.10
C PHE A 27 17.98 -14.98 10.18
N GLU A 28 18.06 -15.59 11.37
CA GLU A 28 18.75 -16.88 11.58
C GLU A 28 17.87 -18.06 11.15
N GLN A 29 16.57 -17.84 11.06
CA GLN A 29 15.56 -18.81 10.63
C GLN A 29 14.38 -18.06 10.01
N LEU A 30 13.55 -18.75 9.23
CA LEU A 30 12.34 -18.17 8.65
C LEU A 30 11.39 -17.67 9.76
N PRO A 31 10.80 -16.48 9.62
CA PRO A 31 9.79 -15.98 10.55
C PRO A 31 8.58 -16.91 10.63
N THR A 32 8.11 -17.11 11.85
CA THR A 32 6.95 -17.96 12.15
C THR A 32 5.87 -17.23 12.94
N ARG A 33 6.14 -15.98 13.33
CA ARG A 33 5.26 -15.12 14.13
C ARG A 33 5.18 -13.73 13.52
N VAL A 34 4.39 -13.62 12.47
CA VAL A 34 4.30 -12.43 11.64
C VAL A 34 3.09 -11.57 12.04
N VAL A 35 3.25 -10.27 12.05
CA VAL A 35 2.15 -9.31 12.27
C VAL A 35 2.03 -8.38 11.06
N GLY A 36 0.81 -8.24 10.52
CA GLY A 36 0.45 -7.21 9.55
C GLY A 36 -0.09 -5.97 10.27
N MET A 37 0.54 -4.82 10.09
CA MET A 37 0.21 -3.59 10.82
C MET A 37 -0.99 -2.83 10.23
N MET A 38 -1.42 -3.19 9.02
CA MET A 38 -2.62 -2.66 8.36
C MET A 38 -3.29 -3.74 7.51
N PRO A 39 -4.57 -3.58 7.14
CA PRO A 39 -5.25 -4.51 6.22
C PRO A 39 -4.48 -4.77 4.93
N SER A 40 -3.91 -3.74 4.31
CA SER A 40 -3.10 -3.86 3.10
C SER A 40 -1.88 -4.79 3.26
N GLN A 41 -1.17 -4.73 4.39
CA GLN A 41 -0.05 -5.64 4.67
C GLN A 41 -0.53 -7.02 5.09
N THR A 42 -1.66 -7.11 5.80
CA THR A 42 -2.29 -8.40 6.10
C THR A 42 -2.70 -9.11 4.81
N GLU A 43 -3.28 -8.39 3.86
CA GLU A 43 -3.63 -8.91 2.54
C GLU A 43 -2.38 -9.43 1.80
N LEU A 44 -1.34 -8.61 1.67
CA LEU A 44 -0.11 -9.01 0.98
C LEU A 44 0.47 -10.30 1.59
N LEU A 45 0.56 -10.38 2.92
CA LEU A 45 1.04 -11.58 3.63
C LEU A 45 0.16 -12.81 3.38
N LEU A 46 -1.17 -12.63 3.32
CA LEU A 46 -2.10 -13.70 2.97
C LEU A 46 -1.94 -14.16 1.52
N ARG A 47 -1.76 -13.24 0.58
CA ARG A 47 -1.52 -13.56 -0.84
C ARG A 47 -0.19 -14.27 -1.05
N LEU A 48 0.83 -13.93 -0.26
CA LEU A 48 2.11 -14.66 -0.21
C LEU A 48 2.02 -16.03 0.47
N GLY A 49 0.84 -16.43 0.98
CA GLY A 49 0.67 -17.75 1.62
C GLY A 49 1.15 -17.82 3.06
N ALA A 50 1.46 -16.71 3.71
CA ALA A 50 1.99 -16.67 5.08
C ALA A 50 0.93 -16.84 6.19
N GLN A 51 -0.29 -17.30 5.88
CA GLN A 51 -1.40 -17.39 6.82
C GLN A 51 -1.07 -18.11 8.12
N ASP A 52 -0.37 -19.24 8.04
CA ASP A 52 -0.03 -20.06 9.22
C ASP A 52 0.98 -19.37 10.15
N SER A 53 1.72 -18.39 9.66
CA SER A 53 2.67 -17.59 10.43
C SER A 53 2.04 -16.33 11.04
N LEU A 54 0.83 -15.93 10.62
CA LEU A 54 0.20 -14.71 11.10
C LEU A 54 -0.32 -14.88 12.54
N VAL A 55 0.26 -14.12 13.47
CA VAL A 55 -0.10 -14.11 14.90
C VAL A 55 -0.85 -12.83 15.30
N GLY A 56 -1.00 -11.88 14.39
CA GLY A 56 -1.74 -10.65 14.62
C GLY A 56 -1.97 -9.84 13.36
N GLN A 57 -3.08 -9.12 13.38
CA GLN A 57 -3.42 -8.09 12.39
C GLN A 57 -3.87 -6.82 13.13
N ALA A 58 -3.65 -5.68 12.54
CA ALA A 58 -3.91 -4.41 13.19
C ALA A 58 -4.65 -3.43 12.29
N GLN A 59 -5.23 -2.38 12.90
CA GLN A 59 -5.93 -1.29 12.23
C GLN A 59 -7.08 -1.78 11.33
N VAL A 60 -7.75 -2.86 11.71
CA VAL A 60 -8.70 -3.61 10.88
C VAL A 60 -9.95 -2.83 10.46
N SER A 61 -10.23 -1.67 11.04
CA SER A 61 -11.35 -0.80 10.63
C SER A 61 -10.95 0.30 9.63
N THR A 62 -9.65 0.40 9.29
CA THR A 62 -9.18 1.44 8.35
C THR A 62 -9.53 1.11 6.90
N SER A 63 -9.68 -0.17 6.57
CA SER A 63 -10.25 -0.64 5.31
C SER A 63 -10.74 -2.09 5.44
N GLU A 64 -11.65 -2.48 4.55
CA GLU A 64 -12.10 -3.86 4.43
C GLU A 64 -11.09 -4.66 3.57
N LEU A 65 -10.88 -5.93 3.94
CA LEU A 65 -10.10 -6.84 3.12
C LEU A 65 -10.93 -7.31 1.93
N PRO A 66 -10.32 -7.53 0.75
CA PRO A 66 -11.02 -8.13 -0.38
C PRO A 66 -11.68 -9.47 -0.03
N ASP A 67 -12.85 -9.74 -0.62
CA ASP A 67 -13.69 -10.91 -0.30
C ASP A 67 -12.94 -12.25 -0.42
N ASP A 68 -12.00 -12.35 -1.36
CA ASP A 68 -11.20 -13.56 -1.61
C ASP A 68 -10.16 -13.85 -0.52
N VAL A 69 -9.78 -12.86 0.28
CA VAL A 69 -8.83 -13.02 1.40
C VAL A 69 -9.47 -12.81 2.78
N ALA A 70 -10.60 -12.11 2.88
CA ALA A 70 -11.25 -11.78 4.15
C ALA A 70 -11.55 -13.02 5.02
N GLY A 71 -12.01 -14.12 4.40
CA GLY A 71 -12.27 -15.37 5.09
C GLY A 71 -11.01 -16.00 5.71
N ARG A 72 -9.84 -15.75 5.14
CA ARG A 72 -8.54 -16.24 5.62
C ARG A 72 -8.02 -15.43 6.80
N ALA A 73 -8.42 -14.17 6.91
CA ALA A 73 -8.05 -13.28 8.01
C ALA A 73 -8.92 -13.46 9.25
N ALA A 74 -10.07 -14.12 9.15
CA ALA A 74 -11.09 -14.17 10.21
C ALA A 74 -10.60 -14.76 11.55
N ASP A 75 -9.67 -15.70 11.50
CA ASP A 75 -9.11 -16.37 12.68
C ASP A 75 -7.80 -15.71 13.18
N ILE A 76 -7.28 -14.67 12.51
CA ILE A 76 -6.07 -13.96 12.91
C ILE A 76 -6.42 -13.01 14.07
N PRO A 77 -5.70 -13.06 15.21
CA PRO A 77 -5.95 -12.16 16.34
C PRO A 77 -5.87 -10.68 15.93
N VAL A 78 -6.89 -9.91 16.30
CA VAL A 78 -6.92 -8.46 16.09
C VAL A 78 -6.21 -7.76 17.25
N LEU A 79 -5.13 -7.06 16.97
CA LEU A 79 -4.33 -6.33 17.96
C LEU A 79 -4.84 -4.89 18.17
N SER A 80 -5.42 -4.31 17.12
CA SER A 80 -6.02 -2.98 17.19
C SER A 80 -7.05 -2.78 16.07
N THR A 81 -7.94 -1.81 16.24
CA THR A 81 -9.00 -1.51 15.26
C THR A 81 -8.68 -0.28 14.40
N ASP A 82 -8.45 0.88 15.01
CA ASP A 82 -8.43 2.17 14.30
C ASP A 82 -7.03 2.78 14.19
N THR A 83 -6.13 2.43 15.11
CA THR A 83 -4.77 2.97 15.20
C THR A 83 -3.77 1.82 15.31
N PRO A 84 -2.46 2.06 15.09
CA PRO A 84 -1.44 1.06 15.38
C PRO A 84 -1.59 0.50 16.81
N PRO A 85 -1.25 -0.76 17.05
CA PRO A 85 -1.42 -1.38 18.37
C PRO A 85 -0.50 -0.72 19.41
N ALA A 86 -0.96 -0.65 20.64
CA ALA A 86 -0.10 -0.25 21.73
C ALA A 86 1.11 -1.19 21.81
N ARG A 87 2.26 -0.64 22.25
CA ARG A 87 3.52 -1.40 22.35
C ARG A 87 3.33 -2.73 23.09
N GLU A 88 2.61 -2.71 24.20
CA GLU A 88 2.39 -3.89 25.03
C GLU A 88 1.58 -4.98 24.30
N ASP A 89 0.58 -4.58 23.52
CA ASP A 89 -0.27 -5.51 22.77
C ASP A 89 0.51 -6.16 21.61
N LEU A 90 1.34 -5.39 20.91
CA LEU A 90 2.20 -5.90 19.84
C LEU A 90 3.26 -6.86 20.39
N LEU A 91 3.93 -6.50 21.47
CA LEU A 91 4.96 -7.35 22.08
C LEU A 91 4.39 -8.61 22.77
N ALA A 92 3.13 -8.58 23.23
CA ALA A 92 2.49 -9.72 23.87
C ALA A 92 2.34 -10.93 22.93
N VAL A 93 2.19 -10.70 21.63
CA VAL A 93 2.17 -11.79 20.64
C VAL A 93 3.54 -12.29 20.25
N SER A 94 4.62 -11.73 20.82
CA SER A 94 6.01 -12.14 20.58
C SER A 94 6.32 -12.32 19.09
N PRO A 95 6.16 -11.28 18.25
CA PRO A 95 6.44 -11.38 16.83
C PRO A 95 7.93 -11.61 16.58
N ASP A 96 8.27 -12.20 15.44
CA ASP A 96 9.63 -12.25 14.89
C ASP A 96 9.75 -11.37 13.63
N LEU A 97 8.61 -11.07 12.97
CA LEU A 97 8.50 -10.12 11.87
C LEU A 97 7.25 -9.25 12.02
N VAL A 98 7.40 -7.95 11.86
CA VAL A 98 6.30 -6.98 11.81
C VAL A 98 6.36 -6.25 10.48
N VAL A 99 5.29 -6.33 9.68
CA VAL A 99 5.22 -5.72 8.34
C VAL A 99 4.28 -4.53 8.36
N SER A 100 4.76 -3.38 7.92
CA SER A 100 4.05 -2.10 7.97
C SER A 100 4.12 -1.35 6.64
N PRO A 101 3.09 -0.56 6.28
CA PRO A 101 3.15 0.28 5.08
C PRO A 101 4.11 1.45 5.24
N THR A 102 4.29 1.98 6.46
CA THR A 102 5.10 3.18 6.72
C THR A 102 5.90 3.06 8.03
N GLU A 103 6.71 4.08 8.33
CA GLU A 103 7.42 4.19 9.61
C GLU A 103 6.53 4.73 10.73
N TYR A 104 5.37 5.30 10.40
CA TYR A 104 4.46 5.91 11.38
C TYR A 104 4.00 4.90 12.44
N GLU A 105 3.76 3.67 12.06
CA GLU A 105 3.30 2.58 12.93
C GLU A 105 4.31 2.20 14.03
N PHE A 106 5.53 2.74 13.94
CA PHE A 106 6.62 2.52 14.90
C PHE A 106 6.98 3.78 15.72
N THR A 107 6.07 4.77 15.76
CA THR A 107 6.28 6.04 16.46
C THR A 107 6.09 5.87 17.97
N ALA A 108 7.19 5.75 18.72
CA ALA A 108 7.16 5.53 20.18
C ALA A 108 6.47 6.65 20.96
N GLU A 109 6.54 7.90 20.48
CA GLU A 109 5.88 9.06 21.08
C GLU A 109 4.36 8.96 21.08
N GLN A 110 3.80 8.13 20.17
CA GLN A 110 2.37 7.81 20.11
C GLN A 110 2.00 6.62 20.99
N GLY A 111 2.97 5.97 21.64
CA GLY A 111 2.75 4.78 22.47
C GLY A 111 2.88 3.46 21.70
N TYR A 112 3.32 3.50 20.44
CA TYR A 112 3.57 2.30 19.64
C TYR A 112 4.96 1.71 19.96
N ALA A 113 5.21 0.47 19.54
CA ALA A 113 6.54 -0.11 19.66
C ALA A 113 7.49 0.52 18.64
N SER A 114 8.64 1.03 19.08
CA SER A 114 9.66 1.48 18.13
C SER A 114 10.36 0.29 17.48
N ILE A 115 11.02 0.54 16.35
CA ILE A 115 11.81 -0.47 15.63
C ILE A 115 12.92 -1.03 16.53
N GLU A 116 13.58 -0.18 17.33
CA GLU A 116 14.62 -0.59 18.29
C GLU A 116 14.02 -1.49 19.38
N GLN A 117 12.84 -1.15 19.91
CA GLN A 117 12.16 -1.96 20.91
C GLN A 117 11.75 -3.34 20.35
N LEU A 118 11.34 -3.41 19.08
CA LEU A 118 11.09 -4.69 18.41
C LEU A 118 12.37 -5.50 18.30
N ALA A 119 13.48 -4.91 17.86
CA ALA A 119 14.77 -5.58 17.75
C ALA A 119 15.30 -6.08 19.11
N GLU A 120 15.13 -5.31 20.19
CA GLU A 120 15.46 -5.72 21.56
C GLU A 120 14.63 -6.93 22.03
N ASN A 121 13.45 -7.14 21.45
CA ASN A 121 12.57 -8.29 21.71
C ASN A 121 12.69 -9.41 20.66
N GLY A 122 13.68 -9.33 19.77
CA GLY A 122 13.97 -10.35 18.77
C GLY A 122 13.11 -10.28 17.52
N ALA A 123 12.37 -9.19 17.30
CA ALA A 123 11.56 -8.97 16.12
C ALA A 123 12.25 -8.03 15.12
N GLN A 124 12.05 -8.29 13.82
CA GLN A 124 12.43 -7.39 12.75
C GLN A 124 11.21 -6.60 12.26
N ALA A 125 11.41 -5.32 11.93
CA ALA A 125 10.39 -4.48 11.32
C ALA A 125 10.69 -4.30 9.83
N TYR A 126 9.80 -4.79 8.97
CA TYR A 126 9.81 -4.54 7.53
C TYR A 126 8.82 -3.42 7.20
N ILE A 127 9.28 -2.40 6.51
CA ILE A 127 8.46 -1.29 6.03
C ILE A 127 8.38 -1.42 4.51
N ALA A 128 7.20 -1.27 3.94
CA ALA A 128 7.06 -1.23 2.49
C ALA A 128 8.03 -0.22 1.87
N THR A 129 8.69 -0.59 0.78
CA THR A 129 9.77 0.20 0.16
C THR A 129 9.34 1.64 -0.10
N GLY A 130 8.14 1.84 -0.65
CA GLY A 130 7.58 3.17 -0.88
C GLY A 130 7.17 3.93 0.39
N GLY A 131 7.17 3.28 1.56
CA GLY A 131 6.87 3.88 2.87
C GLY A 131 8.09 4.33 3.66
N CYS A 132 9.30 3.99 3.19
CA CYS A 132 10.54 4.48 3.79
C CYS A 132 10.64 6.01 3.70
N ALA A 133 11.10 6.68 4.76
CA ALA A 133 11.12 8.14 4.85
C ALA A 133 11.89 8.81 3.70
N ASP A 134 12.99 8.21 3.25
CA ASP A 134 13.81 8.69 2.13
C ASP A 134 13.23 8.38 0.73
N ARG A 135 12.26 7.46 0.64
CA ARG A 135 11.61 7.03 -0.60
C ARG A 135 10.21 7.61 -0.79
N ARG A 136 9.54 7.97 0.27
CA ARG A 136 8.10 8.27 0.35
C ARG A 136 7.60 9.27 -0.69
N SER A 137 8.32 10.37 -0.90
CA SER A 137 7.93 11.39 -1.90
C SER A 137 8.18 10.93 -3.35
N ASN A 138 8.96 9.87 -3.55
CA ASN A 138 9.28 9.30 -4.88
C ASN A 138 8.85 7.83 -4.97
N ALA A 139 7.93 7.38 -4.13
CA ALA A 139 7.41 6.03 -4.14
C ALA A 139 6.72 5.73 -5.47
N GLN A 140 6.86 4.51 -5.95
CA GLN A 140 6.35 4.05 -7.23
C GLN A 140 5.58 2.73 -7.07
N VAL A 141 4.63 2.48 -7.96
CA VAL A 141 3.93 1.17 -8.04
C VAL A 141 4.95 0.02 -8.19
N ALA A 142 6.05 0.26 -8.88
CA ALA A 142 7.12 -0.71 -9.04
C ALA A 142 7.83 -1.12 -7.73
N ASP A 143 7.75 -0.31 -6.66
CA ASP A 143 8.32 -0.64 -5.35
C ASP A 143 7.65 -1.88 -4.74
N LEU A 144 6.36 -2.13 -5.07
CA LEU A 144 5.63 -3.34 -4.68
C LEU A 144 6.37 -4.62 -5.08
N PHE A 145 6.97 -4.68 -6.25
CA PHE A 145 7.69 -5.88 -6.70
C PHE A 145 8.95 -6.16 -5.88
N THR A 146 9.60 -5.11 -5.38
CA THR A 146 10.70 -5.24 -4.42
C THR A 146 10.19 -5.82 -3.10
N ASP A 147 9.03 -5.36 -2.62
CA ASP A 147 8.43 -5.84 -1.38
C ASP A 147 7.99 -7.31 -1.51
N ILE A 148 7.32 -7.68 -2.60
CA ILE A 148 6.89 -9.06 -2.87
C ILE A 148 8.11 -10.01 -2.89
N ALA A 149 9.15 -9.65 -3.66
CA ALA A 149 10.35 -10.48 -3.79
C ALA A 149 11.10 -10.61 -2.44
N THR A 150 11.24 -9.51 -1.70
CA THR A 150 11.96 -9.50 -0.43
C THR A 150 11.20 -10.27 0.65
N LEU A 151 9.90 -10.03 0.79
CA LEU A 151 9.05 -10.76 1.74
C LEU A 151 8.95 -12.25 1.37
N GLY A 152 8.89 -12.58 0.07
CA GLY A 152 8.92 -13.96 -0.41
C GLY A 152 10.16 -14.70 0.04
N GLN A 153 11.33 -14.05 -0.01
CA GLN A 153 12.59 -14.64 0.48
C GLN A 153 12.63 -14.72 2.01
N ILE A 154 12.21 -13.65 2.73
CA ILE A 154 12.17 -13.63 4.21
C ILE A 154 11.27 -14.74 4.74
N LEU A 155 10.10 -14.95 4.12
CA LEU A 155 9.09 -15.93 4.54
C LEU A 155 9.34 -17.34 4.00
N GLY A 156 10.29 -17.52 3.05
CA GLY A 156 10.58 -18.80 2.42
C GLY A 156 9.49 -19.25 1.43
N VAL A 157 8.78 -18.32 0.81
CA VAL A 157 7.66 -18.52 -0.13
C VAL A 157 7.98 -17.87 -1.48
N ALA A 158 9.18 -18.11 -2.00
CA ALA A 158 9.67 -17.45 -3.21
C ALA A 158 8.83 -17.80 -4.45
N ASP A 159 8.37 -19.04 -4.58
CA ASP A 159 7.57 -19.48 -5.73
C ASP A 159 6.20 -18.78 -5.74
N GLU A 160 5.56 -18.59 -4.59
CA GLU A 160 4.31 -17.84 -4.42
C GLU A 160 4.52 -16.35 -4.69
N ALA A 161 5.64 -15.81 -4.25
CA ALA A 161 6.01 -14.42 -4.49
C ALA A 161 6.24 -14.15 -5.99
N ASP A 162 6.96 -15.04 -6.68
CA ASP A 162 7.18 -14.94 -8.11
C ASP A 162 5.85 -14.98 -8.89
N ALA A 163 4.94 -15.90 -8.53
CA ALA A 163 3.63 -16.01 -9.16
C ALA A 163 2.77 -14.76 -8.91
N LEU A 164 2.78 -14.21 -7.69
CA LEU A 164 2.05 -12.98 -7.35
C LEU A 164 2.61 -11.77 -8.12
N ALA A 165 3.94 -11.67 -8.22
CA ALA A 165 4.59 -10.60 -8.97
C ALA A 165 4.30 -10.68 -10.47
N GLU A 166 4.32 -11.90 -11.05
CA GLU A 166 3.99 -12.11 -12.46
C GLU A 166 2.53 -11.72 -12.76
N ASP A 167 1.58 -12.12 -11.92
CA ASP A 167 0.17 -11.74 -12.08
C ASP A 167 0.00 -10.22 -12.03
N ALA A 168 0.55 -9.56 -11.01
CA ALA A 168 0.49 -8.11 -10.86
C ALA A 168 1.14 -7.36 -12.04
N GLN A 169 2.30 -7.84 -12.55
CA GLN A 169 2.96 -7.26 -13.72
C GLN A 169 2.12 -7.41 -14.99
N ASN A 170 1.50 -8.58 -15.19
CA ASN A 170 0.64 -8.83 -16.33
C ASN A 170 -0.59 -7.91 -16.34
N ARG A 171 -1.18 -7.65 -15.17
CA ARG A 171 -2.30 -6.72 -15.00
C ARG A 171 -1.91 -5.29 -15.36
N LEU A 172 -0.76 -4.79 -14.83
CA LEU A 172 -0.26 -3.46 -15.18
C LEU A 172 0.07 -3.34 -16.67
N HIS A 173 0.64 -4.40 -17.26
CA HIS A 173 0.94 -4.41 -18.69
C HIS A 173 -0.34 -4.38 -19.54
N ALA A 174 -1.39 -5.07 -19.13
CA ALA A 174 -2.68 -5.01 -19.80
C ALA A 174 -3.28 -3.60 -19.78
N VAL A 175 -3.13 -2.86 -18.66
CA VAL A 175 -3.53 -1.46 -18.60
C VAL A 175 -2.70 -0.61 -19.56
N GLU A 176 -1.36 -0.74 -19.54
CA GLU A 176 -0.46 -0.01 -20.44
C GLU A 176 -0.80 -0.25 -21.91
N GLU A 177 -1.06 -1.50 -22.31
CA GLU A 177 -1.45 -1.84 -23.67
C GLU A 177 -2.81 -1.22 -24.04
N ALA A 178 -3.80 -1.30 -23.13
CA ALA A 178 -5.15 -0.77 -23.37
C ALA A 178 -5.15 0.74 -23.61
N ILE A 179 -4.40 1.50 -22.81
CA ILE A 179 -4.35 2.97 -22.92
C ILE A 179 -3.26 3.46 -23.88
N SER A 180 -2.57 2.55 -24.58
CA SER A 180 -1.50 2.89 -25.50
C SER A 180 -2.00 3.75 -26.67
N GLY A 181 -1.52 4.98 -26.75
CA GLY A 181 -1.91 5.95 -27.78
C GLY A 181 -3.04 6.89 -27.39
N GLU A 182 -3.62 6.73 -26.20
CA GLU A 182 -4.53 7.70 -25.63
C GLU A 182 -3.78 8.97 -25.15
N GLU A 183 -4.44 10.13 -25.22
CA GLU A 183 -3.89 11.36 -24.66
C GLU A 183 -4.09 11.36 -23.13
N PRO A 184 -3.09 11.81 -22.34
CA PRO A 184 -3.24 11.84 -20.88
C PRO A 184 -4.41 12.70 -20.42
N VAL A 185 -5.20 12.18 -19.49
CA VAL A 185 -6.31 12.92 -18.87
C VAL A 185 -5.79 13.74 -17.70
N SER A 186 -6.17 15.02 -17.61
CA SER A 186 -5.77 15.88 -16.47
C SER A 186 -6.54 15.49 -15.21
N VAL A 187 -5.80 15.14 -14.12
CA VAL A 187 -6.37 14.59 -12.89
C VAL A 187 -5.96 15.43 -11.69
N ALA A 188 -6.89 15.80 -10.84
CA ALA A 188 -6.59 16.26 -9.49
C ALA A 188 -6.77 15.10 -8.52
N GLN A 189 -5.72 14.74 -7.79
CA GLN A 189 -5.85 13.84 -6.67
C GLN A 189 -5.99 14.63 -5.38
N VAL A 190 -7.06 14.35 -4.63
CA VAL A 190 -7.46 15.14 -3.46
C VAL A 190 -7.84 14.25 -2.27
N TRP A 191 -7.76 14.83 -1.08
CA TRP A 191 -8.43 14.29 0.10
C TRP A 191 -9.37 15.37 0.68
N VAL A 192 -10.45 14.90 1.30
CA VAL A 192 -11.46 15.77 1.94
C VAL A 192 -11.71 15.26 3.35
N GLU A 193 -11.50 16.11 4.35
CA GLU A 193 -11.81 15.83 5.75
C GLU A 193 -12.68 16.93 6.33
N GLY A 194 -13.97 16.66 6.48
CA GLY A 194 -14.94 17.70 6.85
C GLY A 194 -15.02 18.80 5.81
N ASN A 195 -14.50 19.99 6.13
CA ASN A 195 -14.41 21.13 5.22
C ASN A 195 -12.98 21.41 4.73
N LEU A 196 -12.02 20.59 5.14
CA LEU A 196 -10.64 20.70 4.68
C LEU A 196 -10.50 19.99 3.34
N LEU A 197 -9.77 20.62 2.44
CA LEU A 197 -9.42 20.09 1.13
C LEU A 197 -7.89 20.05 1.04
N GLY A 198 -7.35 18.91 0.66
CA GLY A 198 -5.94 18.80 0.33
C GLY A 198 -5.73 18.20 -1.05
N ALA A 199 -4.56 18.49 -1.59
CA ALA A 199 -4.05 17.89 -2.81
C ALA A 199 -2.94 16.90 -2.49
N ILE A 200 -2.81 15.89 -3.34
CA ILE A 200 -1.71 14.93 -3.32
C ILE A 200 -0.93 15.13 -4.62
N GLY A 201 0.32 15.58 -4.48
CA GLY A 201 1.16 15.96 -5.63
C GLY A 201 2.39 15.07 -5.82
N ALA A 202 2.66 14.13 -4.90
CA ALA A 202 3.85 13.28 -4.96
C ALA A 202 3.60 11.88 -4.38
N GLY A 203 4.63 11.03 -4.35
CA GLY A 203 4.59 9.71 -3.73
C GLY A 203 3.83 8.66 -4.54
N ILE A 204 3.43 7.58 -3.86
CA ILE A 204 2.82 6.41 -4.49
C ILE A 204 1.52 6.78 -5.24
N GLU A 205 0.72 7.64 -4.65
CA GLU A 205 -0.56 8.04 -5.23
C GLU A 205 -0.37 8.82 -6.53
N TYR A 206 0.66 9.68 -6.60
CA TYR A 206 1.04 10.37 -7.83
C TYR A 206 1.45 9.36 -8.92
N ASP A 207 2.23 8.34 -8.56
CA ASP A 207 2.68 7.33 -9.51
C ASP A 207 1.54 6.41 -9.99
N ILE A 208 0.56 6.11 -9.12
CA ILE A 208 -0.66 5.38 -9.49
C ILE A 208 -1.43 6.16 -10.56
N ILE A 209 -1.66 7.47 -10.37
CA ILE A 209 -2.33 8.32 -11.38
C ILE A 209 -1.57 8.27 -12.72
N ARG A 210 -0.25 8.45 -12.69
CA ARG A 210 0.60 8.42 -13.88
C ARG A 210 0.54 7.06 -14.59
N THR A 211 0.60 5.97 -13.83
CA THR A 211 0.57 4.60 -14.37
C THR A 211 -0.80 4.26 -14.98
N ALA A 212 -1.87 4.86 -14.47
CA ALA A 212 -3.22 4.76 -15.02
C ALA A 212 -3.47 5.68 -16.23
N GLY A 213 -2.45 6.41 -16.73
CA GLY A 213 -2.57 7.31 -17.88
C GLY A 213 -3.03 8.73 -17.54
N GLY A 214 -3.18 9.06 -16.25
CA GLY A 214 -3.52 10.41 -15.81
C GLY A 214 -2.29 11.33 -15.73
N GLU A 215 -2.51 12.62 -15.94
CA GLU A 215 -1.53 13.69 -15.66
C GLU A 215 -2.02 14.46 -14.44
N ASN A 216 -1.33 14.30 -13.29
CA ASN A 216 -1.71 15.00 -12.07
C ASN A 216 -1.47 16.52 -12.25
N VAL A 217 -2.50 17.32 -11.99
CA VAL A 217 -2.44 18.80 -12.14
C VAL A 217 -1.58 19.48 -11.07
N PHE A 218 -1.13 18.73 -10.06
CA PHE A 218 -0.19 19.18 -9.03
C PHE A 218 1.21 18.68 -9.35
N ASP A 219 2.16 19.61 -9.48
CA ASP A 219 3.54 19.31 -9.80
C ASP A 219 4.27 18.75 -8.55
N PRO A 220 4.89 17.56 -8.61
CA PRO A 220 5.59 16.97 -7.47
C PRO A 220 6.80 17.79 -7.01
N ASP A 221 7.36 18.62 -7.89
CA ASP A 221 8.49 19.52 -7.57
C ASP A 221 8.03 20.87 -6.99
N ALA A 222 6.73 21.10 -6.84
CA ALA A 222 6.21 22.33 -6.26
C ALA A 222 6.55 22.42 -4.76
N PRO A 223 6.84 23.66 -4.26
CA PRO A 223 7.30 23.86 -2.88
C PRO A 223 6.36 23.30 -1.80
N GLU A 224 5.06 23.25 -2.06
CA GLU A 224 4.05 22.72 -1.16
C GLU A 224 4.17 21.20 -0.92
N PHE A 225 4.83 20.46 -1.82
CA PHE A 225 5.07 19.02 -1.72
C PHE A 225 6.52 18.65 -1.35
N ALA A 226 7.38 19.65 -1.10
CA ALA A 226 8.80 19.43 -0.84
C ALA A 226 9.06 18.63 0.46
N ASP A 227 8.24 18.86 1.50
CA ASP A 227 8.40 18.21 2.80
C ASP A 227 7.48 16.97 2.96
N PHE A 228 6.38 16.95 2.23
CA PHE A 228 5.38 15.90 2.32
C PHE A 228 4.58 15.77 1.01
N PHE A 229 4.20 14.56 0.65
CA PHE A 229 3.52 14.24 -0.61
C PHE A 229 2.13 14.90 -0.77
N SER A 230 1.55 15.45 0.29
CA SER A 230 0.25 16.13 0.27
C SER A 230 0.29 17.49 1.00
N ALA A 231 -0.59 18.40 0.59
CA ALA A 231 -0.72 19.72 1.18
C ALA A 231 -2.19 20.15 1.23
N GLU A 232 -2.58 20.91 2.27
CA GLU A 232 -3.86 21.60 2.30
C GLU A 232 -3.89 22.72 1.23
N ILE A 233 -4.96 22.81 0.46
CA ILE A 233 -5.12 23.76 -0.64
C ILE A 233 -6.41 24.57 -0.54
N ASN A 234 -6.43 25.71 -1.22
CA ASN A 234 -7.68 26.46 -1.41
C ASN A 234 -8.51 25.84 -2.54
N PRO A 235 -9.85 25.85 -2.42
CA PRO A 235 -10.74 25.41 -3.51
C PRO A 235 -10.49 26.11 -4.85
N GLU A 236 -10.05 27.37 -4.82
CA GLU A 236 -9.71 28.14 -6.02
C GLU A 236 -8.60 27.50 -6.85
N GLU A 237 -7.75 26.70 -6.24
CA GLU A 237 -6.70 25.98 -6.97
C GLU A 237 -7.25 24.89 -7.87
N ILE A 238 -8.23 24.13 -7.41
CA ILE A 238 -8.95 23.15 -8.24
C ILE A 238 -9.70 23.88 -9.36
N ILE A 239 -10.40 24.99 -9.03
CA ILE A 239 -11.14 25.78 -10.02
C ILE A 239 -10.22 26.32 -11.12
N SER A 240 -9.04 26.81 -10.74
CA SER A 240 -8.08 27.41 -11.71
C SER A 240 -7.40 26.37 -12.59
N ARG A 241 -7.13 25.17 -12.07
CA ARG A 241 -6.55 24.05 -12.82
C ARG A 241 -7.57 23.35 -13.69
N ASN A 242 -8.85 23.37 -13.28
CA ASN A 242 -9.99 22.78 -13.98
C ASN A 242 -9.72 21.36 -14.51
N PRO A 243 -9.40 20.39 -13.65
CA PRO A 243 -9.07 19.03 -14.06
C PRO A 243 -10.26 18.34 -14.76
N ASP A 244 -9.94 17.39 -15.65
CA ASP A 244 -10.94 16.56 -16.33
C ASP A 244 -11.45 15.42 -15.45
N ALA A 245 -10.65 14.98 -14.48
CA ALA A 245 -11.03 13.98 -13.47
C ALA A 245 -10.59 14.42 -12.07
N ILE A 246 -11.31 13.94 -11.04
CA ILE A 246 -10.89 14.05 -9.63
C ILE A 246 -10.86 12.65 -9.04
N VAL A 247 -9.71 12.26 -8.47
CA VAL A 247 -9.49 10.99 -7.76
C VAL A 247 -9.37 11.26 -6.26
N PHE A 248 -9.95 10.39 -5.45
CA PHE A 248 -9.90 10.52 -3.98
C PHE A 248 -9.98 9.15 -3.30
N GLY A 249 -9.36 9.03 -2.13
CA GLY A 249 -9.43 7.83 -1.31
C GLY A 249 -10.77 7.71 -0.57
N THR A 250 -11.27 6.47 -0.43
CA THR A 250 -12.51 6.15 0.29
C THR A 250 -12.25 5.13 1.39
N THR A 251 -12.91 5.30 2.54
CA THR A 251 -12.84 4.36 3.67
C THR A 251 -14.16 3.61 3.90
N SER A 252 -15.23 4.05 3.25
CA SER A 252 -16.55 3.44 3.28
C SER A 252 -17.48 4.13 2.27
N ASP A 253 -18.55 3.47 1.85
CA ASP A 253 -19.61 4.04 0.99
C ASP A 253 -20.16 5.37 1.53
N LYS A 254 -20.31 5.45 2.86
CA LYS A 254 -20.81 6.67 3.50
C LYS A 254 -19.84 7.84 3.35
N GLN A 255 -18.55 7.60 3.54
CA GLN A 255 -17.51 8.62 3.40
C GLN A 255 -17.38 9.02 1.94
N GLU A 256 -17.43 8.07 1.02
CA GLU A 256 -17.46 8.35 -0.43
C GLU A 256 -18.59 9.31 -0.81
N GLN A 257 -19.82 9.03 -0.36
CA GLN A 257 -20.96 9.91 -0.62
C GLN A 257 -20.75 11.32 -0.06
N GLN A 258 -20.14 11.45 1.12
CA GLN A 258 -19.83 12.76 1.71
C GLN A 258 -18.81 13.54 0.88
N VAL A 259 -17.77 12.86 0.37
CA VAL A 259 -16.78 13.48 -0.53
C VAL A 259 -17.43 13.90 -1.84
N LEU A 260 -18.23 13.05 -2.46
CA LEU A 260 -18.97 13.37 -3.69
C LEU A 260 -19.91 14.58 -3.51
N GLU A 261 -20.64 14.64 -2.39
CA GLU A 261 -21.49 15.78 -2.04
C GLU A 261 -20.68 17.07 -1.91
N TYR A 262 -19.53 17.01 -1.21
CA TYR A 262 -18.63 18.14 -1.05
C TYR A 262 -18.10 18.63 -2.41
N LEU A 263 -17.59 17.74 -3.25
CA LEU A 263 -17.02 18.07 -4.56
C LEU A 263 -18.07 18.69 -5.48
N ARG A 264 -19.26 18.12 -5.56
CA ARG A 264 -20.37 18.64 -6.38
C ARG A 264 -20.88 20.01 -5.90
N ALA A 265 -20.91 20.22 -4.59
CA ALA A 265 -21.34 21.50 -4.01
C ALA A 265 -20.28 22.61 -4.19
N THR A 266 -19.00 22.27 -4.05
CA THR A 266 -17.89 23.23 -4.06
C THR A 266 -17.45 23.57 -5.49
N PHE A 267 -17.47 22.60 -6.42
CA PHE A 267 -16.89 22.71 -7.76
C PHE A 267 -17.88 22.51 -8.92
N PRO A 268 -19.10 23.09 -8.89
CA PRO A 268 -20.15 22.78 -9.88
C PRO A 268 -19.79 23.11 -11.33
N ASN A 269 -18.74 23.92 -11.55
CA ASN A 269 -18.31 24.34 -12.88
C ASN A 269 -16.99 23.68 -13.35
N VAL A 270 -16.32 22.91 -12.48
CA VAL A 270 -15.10 22.17 -12.86
C VAL A 270 -15.48 21.03 -13.79
N THR A 271 -14.66 20.78 -14.80
CA THR A 271 -14.91 19.77 -15.84
C THR A 271 -15.18 18.39 -15.24
N ALA A 272 -14.35 17.92 -14.33
CA ALA A 272 -14.52 16.65 -13.64
C ALA A 272 -15.89 16.47 -12.97
N VAL A 273 -16.43 17.55 -12.38
CA VAL A 273 -17.74 17.52 -11.71
C VAL A 273 -18.89 17.58 -12.70
N ARG A 274 -18.79 18.40 -13.76
CA ARG A 274 -19.82 18.50 -14.79
C ARG A 274 -19.98 17.19 -15.57
N ASP A 275 -18.86 16.54 -15.86
CA ASP A 275 -18.80 15.34 -16.68
C ASP A 275 -18.90 14.04 -15.81
N ASP A 276 -19.10 14.21 -14.49
CA ASP A 276 -19.23 13.17 -13.46
C ASP A 276 -18.04 12.19 -13.44
N LEU A 277 -16.83 12.70 -13.74
CA LEU A 277 -15.59 11.92 -13.67
C LEU A 277 -14.93 12.11 -12.30
N LEU A 278 -15.64 11.64 -11.27
CA LEU A 278 -15.23 11.59 -9.88
C LEU A 278 -14.97 10.14 -9.53
N ILE A 279 -13.74 9.82 -9.11
CA ILE A 279 -13.24 8.45 -8.97
C ILE A 279 -12.85 8.21 -7.51
N GLY A 280 -13.68 7.48 -6.78
CA GLY A 280 -13.36 6.95 -5.46
C GLY A 280 -12.55 5.66 -5.59
N VAL A 281 -11.48 5.55 -4.80
CA VAL A 281 -10.62 4.37 -4.72
C VAL A 281 -10.48 3.99 -3.25
N PRO A 282 -10.52 2.71 -2.86
CA PRO A 282 -10.27 2.33 -1.47
C PRO A 282 -8.97 2.94 -0.95
N GLN A 283 -9.01 3.58 0.22
CA GLN A 283 -7.82 4.23 0.80
C GLN A 283 -6.67 3.24 1.03
N SER A 284 -6.98 1.96 1.31
CA SER A 284 -6.00 0.88 1.41
C SER A 284 -5.11 0.74 0.18
N ASP A 285 -5.66 1.01 -0.99
CA ASP A 285 -5.00 0.78 -2.27
C ASP A 285 -3.98 1.86 -2.60
N PHE A 286 -4.00 2.94 -1.83
CA PHE A 286 -3.02 4.02 -1.89
C PHE A 286 -1.87 3.86 -0.88
N TYR A 287 -1.89 2.84 -0.01
CA TYR A 287 -0.73 2.61 0.85
C TYR A 287 0.41 1.95 0.09
N PRO A 288 1.69 2.26 0.44
CA PRO A 288 2.83 1.59 -0.17
C PRO A 288 2.82 0.08 0.09
N GLY A 289 3.29 -0.70 -0.89
CA GLY A 289 3.54 -2.13 -0.74
C GLY A 289 2.27 -2.97 -0.59
N THR A 290 1.22 -2.65 -1.35
CA THR A 290 -0.02 -3.43 -1.41
C THR A 290 -0.38 -3.80 -2.84
N ILE A 291 -1.02 -4.95 -3.04
CA ILE A 291 -1.62 -5.35 -4.32
C ILE A 291 -2.71 -4.35 -4.75
N GLY A 292 -3.36 -3.70 -3.82
CA GLY A 292 -4.30 -2.62 -4.08
C GLY A 292 -3.73 -1.48 -4.95
N ASN A 293 -2.39 -1.27 -4.97
CA ASN A 293 -1.80 -0.30 -5.91
C ASN A 293 -2.08 -0.67 -7.37
N VAL A 294 -2.07 -1.96 -7.72
CA VAL A 294 -2.42 -2.45 -9.05
C VAL A 294 -3.91 -2.26 -9.32
N GLU A 295 -4.75 -2.58 -8.35
CA GLU A 295 -6.21 -2.43 -8.42
C GLU A 295 -6.62 -0.95 -8.57
N ALA A 296 -5.93 -0.05 -7.87
CA ALA A 296 -6.12 1.39 -8.04
C ALA A 296 -5.77 1.86 -9.46
N VAL A 297 -4.65 1.38 -10.03
CA VAL A 297 -4.26 1.68 -11.41
C VAL A 297 -5.34 1.21 -12.39
N GLU A 298 -5.81 -0.02 -12.27
CA GLU A 298 -6.87 -0.58 -13.12
C GLU A 298 -8.17 0.23 -13.01
N THR A 299 -8.65 0.46 -11.78
CA THR A 299 -9.88 1.21 -11.50
C THR A 299 -9.83 2.61 -12.09
N ILE A 300 -8.71 3.31 -11.92
CA ILE A 300 -8.55 4.68 -12.44
C ILE A 300 -8.47 4.65 -13.96
N ALA A 301 -7.67 3.76 -14.56
CA ALA A 301 -7.52 3.66 -16.01
C ALA A 301 -8.85 3.35 -16.72
N GLU A 302 -9.63 2.39 -16.21
CA GLU A 302 -10.96 2.05 -16.73
C GLU A 302 -11.94 3.21 -16.70
N ARG A 303 -11.84 4.06 -15.67
CA ARG A 303 -12.70 5.24 -15.54
C ARG A 303 -12.22 6.41 -16.40
N LEU A 304 -10.91 6.58 -16.60
CA LEU A 304 -10.34 7.61 -17.49
C LEU A 304 -10.55 7.26 -18.96
N TYR A 305 -10.47 5.98 -19.33
CA TYR A 305 -10.49 5.50 -20.73
C TYR A 305 -11.51 4.39 -20.95
N PRO A 306 -12.81 4.61 -20.67
CA PRO A 306 -13.79 3.53 -20.71
C PRO A 306 -13.89 2.84 -22.07
N ASP A 307 -13.61 3.51 -23.17
CA ASP A 307 -13.66 2.94 -24.51
C ASP A 307 -12.50 1.97 -24.78
N ALA A 308 -11.33 2.16 -24.12
CA ALA A 308 -10.15 1.31 -24.27
C ALA A 308 -10.33 -0.07 -23.60
N PHE A 309 -11.22 -0.17 -22.61
CA PHE A 309 -11.52 -1.39 -21.87
C PHE A 309 -12.83 -2.09 -22.29
N GLN A 310 -13.55 -1.51 -23.26
CA GLN A 310 -14.72 -2.19 -23.84
C GLN A 310 -14.22 -3.26 -24.83
N SER A 311 -14.37 -4.55 -24.45
CA SER A 311 -14.14 -5.65 -25.37
C SER A 311 -15.01 -5.44 -26.61
N GLU A 312 -14.42 -5.46 -27.81
CA GLU A 312 -15.19 -5.59 -29.04
C GLU A 312 -15.99 -6.91 -28.94
N GLY A 313 -17.32 -6.80 -28.74
CA GLY A 313 -18.24 -7.91 -28.56
C GLY A 313 -18.53 -8.67 -29.87
#